data_74a322f881d8302439cfba551b7b712c
#
_entry.id   74a322f881d8302439cfba551b7b712c
#
_cell.length_a   1.000
_cell.length_b   1.000
_cell.length_c   1.000
_cell.angle_alpha   90.00
_cell.angle_beta   90.00
_cell.angle_gamma   90.00
#
_symmetry.space_group_name_H-M   'P 1'
#
loop_
_entity.id
_entity.type
_entity.pdbx_description
1 polymer ?
#
loop_
_entity_poly.entity_id
_entity_poly.type
_entity_poly.pdbx_seq_one_letter_code
_entity_poly.pdbx_strand_id
1 'polypeptide(L)'
;MARKGEPCRTGEVAMKPDLEVVQIGRGQSFTAWEHGYPFHTVRWHFHPEIEIHYVAATAGRYYVGDFIGEFEPGNLVMTGPNLPHNWISHVAPGEVVPLRSRVVQFPEALLVGIGD
;
A
#
# COMPACT_ATOMS: atom_id res chain seq x y z
N MET A 1 -5.42 3.35 -20.69
CA MET A 1 -5.91 3.85 -20.49
C MET A 1 -5.84 3.86 -20.21
N ALA A 2 -5.35 3.74 -20.74
CA ALA A 2 -5.52 4.39 -20.67
C ALA A 2 -5.21 3.93 -20.52
N ARG A 3 -5.05 4.04 -20.91
CA ARG A 3 -5.19 4.38 -20.83
C ARG A 3 -5.09 3.98 -20.82
N LYS A 4 -4.68 3.81 -21.37
CA LYS A 4 -4.87 4.19 -21.19
C LYS A 4 -4.98 4.22 -21.26
N GLY A 5 -4.31 4.22 -22.29
CA GLY A 5 -4.78 5.00 -22.31
C GLY A 5 -4.63 5.20 -22.31
N GLU A 6 -4.33 5.55 -22.44
CA GLU A 6 -4.64 6.39 -22.27
C GLU A 6 -4.24 6.65 -22.00
N PRO A 7 -3.90 6.99 -22.39
CA PRO A 7 -3.77 7.72 -22.05
C PRO A 7 -3.45 7.77 -21.66
N CYS A 8 -3.08 8.14 -21.70
CA CYS A 8 -3.27 8.70 -21.21
C CYS A 8 -3.08 8.84 -21.23
N ARG A 9 -2.80 9.33 -21.32
CA ARG A 9 -3.04 10.04 -21.17
C ARG A 9 -2.95 10.37 -20.98
N THR A 10 -2.69 10.59 -21.20
CA THR A 10 -2.81 11.17 -20.77
C THR A 10 -2.67 11.06 -20.25
N GLY A 11 -2.32 11.27 -20.30
CA GLY A 11 -2.39 11.60 -19.68
C GLY A 11 -2.17 11.38 -18.89
N GLU A 12 -1.99 11.98 -19.37
CA GLU A 12 -2.09 11.86 -18.71
C GLU A 12 -2.04 11.96 -17.69
N VAL A 13 -2.53 12.20 -18.21
CA VAL A 13 -2.50 12.70 -16.85
C VAL A 13 -1.73 11.77 -15.94
N ALA A 14 -0.53 12.10 -15.66
CA ALA A 14 0.26 11.30 -14.73
C ALA A 14 -0.43 11.31 -13.38
N MET A 15 -0.77 10.13 -12.88
CA MET A 15 -1.27 9.98 -11.53
C MET A 15 -0.10 10.18 -10.58
N LYS A 16 -0.10 11.31 -9.90
CA LYS A 16 0.93 11.56 -8.90
C LYS A 16 0.57 10.85 -7.62
N PRO A 17 1.51 10.12 -7.03
CA PRO A 17 1.23 9.50 -5.74
C PRO A 17 1.12 10.55 -4.64
N ASP A 18 0.23 10.31 -3.69
CA ASP A 18 0.06 11.16 -2.53
C ASP A 18 1.04 10.77 -1.44
N LEU A 19 1.58 11.77 -0.76
CA LEU A 19 2.38 11.50 0.43
C LEU A 19 1.46 11.17 1.59
N GLU A 20 1.70 10.03 2.23
CA GLU A 20 1.01 9.67 3.46
C GLU A 20 1.94 9.94 4.64
N VAL A 21 1.41 10.62 5.67
CA VAL A 21 2.16 10.86 6.90
C VAL A 21 1.86 9.72 7.87
N VAL A 22 2.87 8.89 8.12
CA VAL A 22 2.75 7.74 9.01
C VAL A 22 3.10 8.19 10.43
N GLN A 23 2.20 7.89 11.39
CA GLN A 23 2.37 8.29 12.77
C GLN A 23 3.01 7.16 13.57
N ILE A 24 4.27 7.34 13.95
CA ILE A 24 4.95 6.41 14.86
C ILE A 24 5.11 7.14 16.18
N GLY A 25 4.55 6.58 17.24
CA GLY A 25 4.55 7.21 18.53
C GLY A 25 5.96 7.45 19.10
N ARG A 26 6.08 8.48 19.92
CA ARG A 26 7.36 8.81 20.56
C ARG A 26 7.82 7.61 21.39
N GLY A 27 9.09 7.22 21.22
CA GLY A 27 9.66 6.07 21.92
C GLY A 27 9.29 4.74 21.32
N GLN A 28 8.56 4.72 20.22
CA GLN A 28 8.19 3.49 19.52
C GLN A 28 9.07 3.32 18.28
N SER A 29 9.33 2.06 17.94
CA SER A 29 10.17 1.73 16.78
C SER A 29 9.36 1.51 15.52
N PHE A 30 8.07 1.22 15.65
CA PHE A 30 7.20 0.90 14.52
C PHE A 30 5.75 1.17 14.88
N THR A 31 4.89 1.14 13.85
CA THR A 31 3.45 1.12 14.06
C THR A 31 2.86 -0.11 13.38
N ALA A 32 1.84 -0.71 13.98
CA ALA A 32 1.12 -1.85 13.43
C ALA A 32 -0.37 -1.56 13.55
N TRP A 33 -1.09 -1.73 12.43
CA TRP A 33 -2.51 -1.42 12.42
C TRP A 33 -3.21 -2.23 11.35
N GLU A 34 -4.52 -2.21 11.37
CA GLU A 34 -5.31 -2.97 10.39
C GLU A 34 -6.49 -2.13 9.93
N HIS A 35 -6.97 -2.43 8.73
CA HIS A 35 -8.12 -1.71 8.19
C HIS A 35 -8.91 -2.60 7.25
N GLY A 36 -10.13 -2.16 6.99
CA GLY A 36 -11.01 -2.84 6.05
C GLY A 36 -10.85 -2.29 4.63
N TYR A 37 -11.83 -2.59 3.79
CA TYR A 37 -11.86 -2.11 2.42
C TYR A 37 -13.31 -1.78 2.07
N PRO A 38 -13.62 -0.58 1.51
CA PRO A 38 -12.67 0.48 1.19
C PRO A 38 -12.15 1.22 2.42
N PHE A 39 -11.02 1.89 2.27
CA PHE A 39 -10.41 2.66 3.34
C PHE A 39 -9.65 3.83 2.71
N HIS A 40 -9.50 4.93 3.43
CA HIS A 40 -8.98 6.17 2.84
C HIS A 40 -7.51 6.06 2.37
N THR A 41 -6.73 5.12 2.91
CA THR A 41 -5.35 4.93 2.44
C THR A 41 -5.27 4.08 1.18
N VAL A 42 -6.39 3.53 0.70
CA VAL A 42 -6.38 2.72 -0.52
C VAL A 42 -6.38 3.66 -1.71
N ARG A 43 -5.19 4.13 -2.05
CA ARG A 43 -4.94 5.02 -3.17
C ARG A 43 -3.46 4.94 -3.53
N TRP A 44 -3.10 5.45 -4.68
CA TRP A 44 -1.71 5.53 -5.11
C TRP A 44 -0.98 6.50 -4.18
N HIS A 45 -0.10 5.98 -3.32
CA HIS A 45 0.53 6.78 -2.27
C HIS A 45 1.92 6.24 -1.94
N PHE A 46 2.69 7.06 -1.23
CA PHE A 46 4.02 6.68 -0.76
C PHE A 46 4.30 7.30 0.60
N HIS A 47 5.27 6.74 1.29
CA HIS A 47 5.76 7.25 2.58
C HIS A 47 7.21 6.80 2.77
N PRO A 48 7.99 7.49 3.61
CA PRO A 48 9.40 7.14 3.79
C PRO A 48 9.63 5.84 4.54
N GLU A 49 8.63 5.34 5.25
CA GLU A 49 8.75 4.11 6.02
C GLU A 49 8.74 2.88 5.12
N ILE A 50 9.39 1.80 5.59
CA ILE A 50 9.23 0.48 5.02
C ILE A 50 7.90 -0.07 5.51
N GLU A 51 7.19 -0.76 4.64
CA GLU A 51 5.89 -1.33 4.99
C GLU A 51 5.87 -2.82 4.73
N ILE A 52 5.34 -3.58 5.70
CA ILE A 52 4.98 -4.97 5.51
C ILE A 52 3.46 -5.01 5.43
N HIS A 53 2.94 -5.47 4.31
CA HIS A 53 1.51 -5.48 4.04
C HIS A 53 1.02 -6.91 3.91
N TYR A 54 0.08 -7.28 4.77
CA TYR A 54 -0.55 -8.60 4.77
C TYR A 54 -2.00 -8.47 4.36
N VAL A 55 -2.41 -9.28 3.38
CA VAL A 55 -3.80 -9.32 2.91
C VAL A 55 -4.54 -10.41 3.68
N ALA A 56 -5.51 -10.00 4.50
CA ALA A 56 -6.30 -10.94 5.30
C ALA A 56 -7.53 -11.44 4.56
N ALA A 57 -8.03 -10.67 3.60
CA ALA A 57 -9.26 -11.00 2.88
C ALA A 57 -9.24 -10.40 1.49
N THR A 58 -9.96 -11.01 0.57
CA THR A 58 -10.18 -10.62 -0.82
C THR A 58 -9.00 -10.90 -1.73
N ALA A 59 -9.31 -10.98 -3.01
CA ALA A 59 -8.32 -11.05 -4.08
C ALA A 59 -8.35 -9.74 -4.84
N GLY A 60 -7.28 -9.43 -5.56
CA GLY A 60 -7.22 -8.22 -6.33
C GLY A 60 -5.88 -8.04 -6.99
N ARG A 61 -5.54 -6.79 -7.22
CA ARG A 61 -4.31 -6.43 -7.91
C ARG A 61 -3.56 -5.39 -7.10
N TYR A 62 -2.25 -5.54 -7.01
CA TYR A 62 -1.45 -4.54 -6.32
C TYR A 62 -0.39 -3.95 -7.24
N TYR A 63 -0.04 -2.71 -6.95
CA TYR A 63 0.88 -1.90 -7.71
C TYR A 63 1.96 -1.41 -6.77
N VAL A 64 3.23 -1.67 -7.10
CA VAL A 64 4.38 -1.22 -6.30
C VAL A 64 5.39 -0.68 -7.29
N GLY A 65 5.57 0.64 -7.30
CA GLY A 65 6.36 1.28 -8.33
C GLY A 65 5.77 0.96 -9.70
N ASP A 66 6.56 0.37 -10.58
CA ASP A 66 6.09 -0.07 -11.88
C ASP A 66 5.80 -1.58 -11.93
N PHE A 67 5.83 -2.25 -10.77
CA PHE A 67 5.46 -3.66 -10.69
C PHE A 67 3.95 -3.79 -10.49
N ILE A 68 3.35 -4.74 -11.21
CA ILE A 68 1.93 -5.07 -11.07
C ILE A 68 1.84 -6.55 -10.76
N GLY A 69 1.15 -6.88 -9.65
CA GLY A 69 0.95 -8.26 -9.24
C GLY A 69 -0.49 -8.53 -8.87
N GLU A 70 -0.81 -9.79 -8.65
CA GLU A 70 -2.13 -10.22 -8.18
C GLU A 70 -1.97 -10.75 -6.76
N PHE A 71 -2.99 -10.51 -5.95
CA PHE A 71 -2.99 -10.97 -4.57
C PHE A 71 -4.25 -11.75 -4.25
N GLU A 72 -4.14 -12.57 -3.22
CA GLU A 72 -5.26 -13.29 -2.62
C GLU A 72 -4.99 -13.33 -1.11
N PRO A 73 -5.96 -13.79 -0.32
CA PRO A 73 -5.74 -13.85 1.14
C PRO A 73 -4.48 -14.63 1.47
N GLY A 74 -3.67 -14.07 2.38
CA GLY A 74 -2.39 -14.63 2.75
C GLY A 74 -1.20 -13.99 2.07
N ASN A 75 -1.42 -13.13 1.08
CA ASN A 75 -0.33 -12.43 0.39
C ASN A 75 0.39 -11.50 1.37
N LEU A 76 1.72 -11.56 1.34
CA LEU A 76 2.58 -10.76 2.23
C LEU A 76 3.65 -10.10 1.39
N VAL A 77 3.72 -8.78 1.43
CA VAL A 77 4.67 -8.01 0.62
C VAL A 77 5.33 -6.95 1.49
N MET A 78 6.64 -6.78 1.32
CA MET A 78 7.37 -5.68 1.94
C MET A 78 7.73 -4.66 0.88
N THR A 79 7.37 -3.39 1.11
CA THR A 79 7.71 -2.30 0.19
C THR A 79 8.79 -1.43 0.79
N GLY A 80 9.72 -0.98 -0.07
CA GLY A 80 10.80 -0.11 0.34
C GLY A 80 10.35 1.33 0.62
N PRO A 81 11.27 2.15 1.14
CA PRO A 81 10.92 3.53 1.47
C PRO A 81 10.61 4.36 0.22
N ASN A 82 9.61 5.20 0.34
CA ASN A 82 9.19 6.16 -0.71
C ASN A 82 8.77 5.51 -2.02
N LEU A 83 8.45 4.23 -2.01
CA LEU A 83 8.02 3.52 -3.21
C LEU A 83 6.50 3.57 -3.29
N PRO A 84 5.93 4.22 -4.31
CA PRO A 84 4.47 4.32 -4.42
C PRO A 84 3.83 2.95 -4.55
N HIS A 85 2.69 2.78 -3.89
CA HIS A 85 2.01 1.49 -3.89
C HIS A 85 0.51 1.65 -3.67
N ASN A 86 -0.24 0.60 -4.03
CA ASN A 86 -1.68 0.54 -3.82
C ASN A 86 -2.14 -0.91 -3.97
N TRP A 87 -3.11 -1.32 -3.14
CA TRP A 87 -3.75 -2.64 -3.21
C TRP A 87 -5.23 -2.46 -3.49
N ILE A 88 -5.70 -2.91 -4.64
CA ILE A 88 -7.09 -2.74 -5.06
C ILE A 88 -7.78 -4.10 -5.04
N SER A 89 -8.80 -4.23 -4.19
CA SER A 89 -9.57 -5.46 -4.07
C SER A 89 -10.65 -5.55 -5.14
N HIS A 90 -10.85 -6.74 -5.66
CA HIS A 90 -11.95 -7.02 -6.59
C HIS A 90 -13.17 -7.40 -5.76
N VAL A 91 -14.02 -6.43 -5.51
CA VAL A 91 -15.25 -6.61 -4.73
C VAL A 91 -16.41 -5.99 -5.48
N ALA A 92 -17.63 -6.42 -5.11
CA ALA A 92 -18.83 -5.87 -5.73
C ALA A 92 -19.02 -4.41 -5.30
N PRO A 93 -19.66 -3.58 -6.15
CA PRO A 93 -19.95 -2.20 -5.77
C PRO A 93 -20.72 -2.14 -4.45
N GLY A 94 -20.25 -1.30 -3.53
CA GLY A 94 -20.88 -1.15 -2.23
C GLY A 94 -20.52 -2.22 -1.21
N GLU A 95 -19.77 -3.23 -1.60
CA GLU A 95 -19.35 -4.26 -0.66
C GLU A 95 -18.34 -3.69 0.33
N VAL A 96 -18.50 -4.06 1.61
CA VAL A 96 -17.61 -3.61 2.68
C VAL A 96 -16.96 -4.83 3.31
N VAL A 97 -15.63 -4.80 3.40
CA VAL A 97 -14.83 -5.87 3.99
C VAL A 97 -14.28 -5.35 5.32
N PRO A 98 -14.69 -5.91 6.46
CA PRO A 98 -14.28 -5.35 7.76
C PRO A 98 -12.77 -5.40 8.02
N LEU A 99 -12.09 -6.45 7.57
CA LEU A 99 -10.65 -6.58 7.75
C LEU A 99 -10.04 -7.07 6.44
N ARG A 100 -9.38 -6.17 5.71
CA ARG A 100 -8.68 -6.52 4.48
C ARG A 100 -7.19 -6.58 4.68
N SER A 101 -6.63 -5.64 5.47
CA SER A 101 -5.18 -5.45 5.54
C SER A 101 -4.68 -5.41 6.96
N ARG A 102 -3.52 -6.02 7.18
CA ARG A 102 -2.71 -5.81 8.38
C ARG A 102 -1.38 -5.22 7.93
N VAL A 103 -0.98 -4.14 8.57
CA VAL A 103 0.11 -3.31 8.09
C VAL A 103 1.08 -3.05 9.24
N VAL A 104 2.38 -3.21 8.95
CA VAL A 104 3.45 -2.81 9.87
C VAL A 104 4.31 -1.81 9.11
N GLN A 105 4.59 -0.67 9.74
CA GLN A 105 5.40 0.38 9.13
C GLN A 105 6.50 0.77 10.10
N PHE A 106 7.71 0.95 9.58
CA PHE A 106 8.86 1.29 10.42
C PHE A 106 9.90 2.05 9.59
N PRO A 107 10.70 2.92 10.26
CA PRO A 107 11.74 3.64 9.54
C PRO A 107 12.86 2.70 9.12
N GLU A 108 13.49 3.02 8.01
CA GLU A 108 14.58 2.21 7.46
C GLU A 108 15.72 2.05 8.47
N ALA A 109 15.92 3.04 9.31
CA ALA A 109 16.97 3.01 10.33
C ALA A 109 16.85 1.81 11.26
N LEU A 110 15.64 1.27 11.43
CA LEU A 110 15.44 0.09 12.28
C LEU A 110 16.17 -1.13 11.72
N LEU A 111 16.18 -1.29 10.39
CA LEU A 111 16.90 -2.40 9.76
C LEU A 111 18.42 -2.26 9.92
N VAL A 112 18.90 -1.03 9.84
CA VAL A 112 20.34 -0.78 10.04
C VAL A 112 20.77 -1.24 11.44
N GLY A 113 19.96 -0.91 12.45
CA GLY A 113 20.25 -1.31 13.81
C GLY A 113 20.22 -2.83 13.99
N ILE A 114 19.35 -3.52 13.27
CA ILE A 114 19.26 -4.98 13.35
C ILE A 114 20.45 -5.63 12.66
N GLY A 115 20.95 -5.03 11.60
CA GLY A 115 22.04 -5.58 10.81
C GLY A 115 23.40 -5.50 11.48
N ASP A 116 23.52 -4.70 12.53
CA ASP A 116 24.77 -4.56 13.28
C ASP A 116 24.86 -5.61 14.41
#